data_a064d9860a7e62c63a659e7741843905
#
_entry.id   a064d9860a7e62c63a659e7741843905
#
_cell.length_a   1.000
_cell.length_b   1.000
_cell.length_c   1.000
_cell.angle_alpha   90.00
_cell.angle_beta   90.00
_cell.angle_gamma   90.00
#
_symmetry.space_group_name_H-M   'P 1'
#
loop_
_entity.id
_entity.type
_entity.pdbx_description
1 polymer ?
#
loop_
_entity_poly.entity_id
_entity_poly.type
_entity_poly.pdbx_seq_one_letter_code
_entity_poly.pdbx_strand_id
1 'polypeptide(L)'
;MKRFFFILIFILSNQIIFGQNFYLKITSEKENELKTIDSIGYKTKHSSVKNIIDENVLFAKKLTQLGFYNLQELENKKENDSVFRFKYSIGFPTKSIHIYIGKENELGESLPDQNPIIISVAESEAFLNSIIKKLETKGYPLSKVSLENIERENNFIKANLKIDTGKKRQVNNIVINGVDKFPESHRKNLIRLYKNKVFNQQTLEKLHNDIEKYRFVKQTKYPEILFTQDSTKIYVYLEKAKANTFDGYIGFTNDEQDKVVFSGYVDLILNNVLNSGEKLSLFWKSDGQEQRTFNLGAEIPYIFKSPFGIKANLNIFKQDSTFQNTRTALNLGYYFNYTTRAYVGYQSNESSDIQNANTIPLSDFESTFYTTGFEYTNFKIDDFLFPEKTHFEIKFGTGKR
;
A
#
# COMPACT_ATOMS: atom_id res chain seq x y z
N MET A 1 36.44 -55.10 41.96
CA MET A 1 35.17 -55.71 41.56
C MET A 1 33.96 -54.73 41.50
N LYS A 2 33.75 -53.84 42.49
CA LYS A 2 32.61 -52.88 42.45
C LYS A 2 32.58 -51.89 41.24
N ARG A 3 33.76 -51.41 40.80
CA ARG A 3 33.84 -50.49 39.62
C ARG A 3 33.57 -51.18 38.28
N PHE A 4 33.86 -52.46 38.15
CA PHE A 4 33.62 -53.25 36.97
C PHE A 4 32.12 -53.58 36.82
N PHE A 5 31.42 -53.72 37.91
CA PHE A 5 29.98 -54.00 37.97
C PHE A 5 29.15 -52.77 37.55
N PHE A 6 29.59 -51.56 37.90
CA PHE A 6 28.94 -50.31 37.46
C PHE A 6 29.14 -50.02 35.97
N ILE A 7 30.29 -50.35 35.40
CA ILE A 7 30.55 -50.25 33.96
C ILE A 7 29.69 -51.27 33.17
N LEU A 8 29.52 -52.47 33.69
CA LEU A 8 28.66 -53.51 33.06
C LEU A 8 27.17 -53.11 33.09
N ILE A 9 26.68 -52.49 34.17
CA ILE A 9 25.34 -51.96 34.28
C ILE A 9 25.12 -50.77 33.32
N PHE A 10 26.09 -49.91 33.13
CA PHE A 10 26.04 -48.76 32.21
C PHE A 10 26.07 -49.22 30.73
N ILE A 11 26.77 -50.28 30.40
CA ILE A 11 26.77 -50.88 29.05
C ILE A 11 25.44 -51.62 28.75
N LEU A 12 24.83 -52.25 29.74
CA LEU A 12 23.53 -52.90 29.61
C LEU A 12 22.33 -51.92 29.55
N SER A 13 22.51 -50.70 30.06
CA SER A 13 21.45 -49.69 29.98
C SER A 13 21.39 -48.94 28.63
N ASN A 14 22.38 -49.09 27.75
CA ASN A 14 22.36 -48.64 26.37
C ASN A 14 21.70 -49.65 25.42
N GLN A 15 20.57 -50.24 25.80
CA GLN A 15 19.70 -50.88 24.87
C GLN A 15 19.12 -49.77 23.96
N ILE A 16 19.60 -49.69 22.73
CA ILE A 16 18.97 -48.88 21.69
C ILE A 16 17.52 -49.36 21.61
N ILE A 17 16.62 -48.56 22.18
CA ILE A 17 15.17 -48.78 22.01
C ILE A 17 14.93 -48.50 20.55
N PHE A 18 14.97 -49.56 19.72
CA PHE A 18 14.42 -49.50 18.37
C PHE A 18 12.93 -49.19 18.54
N GLY A 19 12.55 -47.94 18.32
CA GLY A 19 11.15 -47.54 18.34
C GLY A 19 10.38 -48.46 17.43
N GLN A 20 9.29 -49.01 17.93
CA GLN A 20 8.41 -49.90 17.17
C GLN A 20 7.94 -49.16 15.91
N ASN A 21 8.23 -49.72 14.73
CA ASN A 21 7.76 -49.15 13.47
C ASN A 21 6.29 -49.57 13.26
N PHE A 22 5.48 -48.62 12.94
CA PHE A 22 4.10 -48.85 12.58
C PHE A 22 3.89 -48.70 11.07
N TYR A 23 3.04 -49.48 10.50
CA TYR A 23 2.81 -49.49 9.05
C TYR A 23 1.35 -49.13 8.75
N LEU A 24 1.19 -48.16 7.86
CA LEU A 24 -0.11 -47.83 7.29
C LEU A 24 -0.34 -48.61 6.01
N LYS A 25 -1.53 -49.21 5.88
CA LYS A 25 -1.99 -49.91 4.68
C LYS A 25 -3.34 -49.37 4.28
N ILE A 26 -3.40 -48.71 3.12
CA ILE A 26 -4.65 -48.20 2.55
C ILE A 26 -5.09 -49.14 1.45
N THR A 27 -6.37 -49.55 1.47
CA THR A 27 -6.91 -50.56 0.55
C THR A 27 -8.29 -50.15 0.03
N SER A 28 -8.74 -50.81 -1.06
CA SER A 28 -10.11 -50.73 -1.56
C SER A 28 -10.57 -52.12 -2.00
N GLU A 29 -11.89 -52.30 -2.16
CA GLU A 29 -12.48 -53.54 -2.72
C GLU A 29 -12.32 -53.64 -4.23
N LYS A 30 -12.19 -52.50 -4.91
CA LYS A 30 -12.13 -52.44 -6.37
C LYS A 30 -10.69 -52.27 -6.84
N GLU A 31 -10.29 -53.12 -7.78
CA GLU A 31 -8.92 -53.12 -8.33
C GLU A 31 -8.52 -51.80 -8.98
N ASN A 32 -9.44 -51.12 -9.67
CA ASN A 32 -9.20 -49.80 -10.26
C ASN A 32 -8.98 -48.70 -9.20
N GLU A 33 -9.67 -48.80 -8.04
CA GLU A 33 -9.47 -47.88 -6.92
C GLU A 33 -8.12 -48.15 -6.24
N LEU A 34 -7.68 -49.40 -6.12
CA LEU A 34 -6.35 -49.76 -5.61
C LEU A 34 -5.25 -49.13 -6.48
N LYS A 35 -5.34 -49.28 -7.82
CA LYS A 35 -4.39 -48.63 -8.75
C LYS A 35 -4.32 -47.12 -8.57
N THR A 36 -5.45 -46.50 -8.29
CA THR A 36 -5.52 -45.03 -8.01
C THR A 36 -4.85 -44.73 -6.68
N ILE A 37 -5.11 -45.48 -5.61
CA ILE A 37 -4.49 -45.33 -4.29
C ILE A 37 -2.96 -45.42 -4.41
N ASP A 38 -2.47 -46.44 -5.12
CA ASP A 38 -1.04 -46.70 -5.34
C ASP A 38 -0.39 -45.55 -6.16
N SER A 39 -1.09 -45.02 -7.16
CA SER A 39 -0.57 -43.92 -7.98
C SER A 39 -0.44 -42.60 -7.22
N ILE A 40 -1.34 -42.32 -6.27
CA ILE A 40 -1.32 -41.11 -5.42
C ILE A 40 -0.21 -41.23 -4.38
N GLY A 41 0.00 -42.42 -3.87
CA GLY A 41 1.02 -42.73 -2.89
C GLY A 41 0.78 -42.12 -1.51
N TYR A 42 1.24 -42.81 -0.50
CA TYR A 42 1.23 -42.35 0.89
C TYR A 42 2.44 -42.94 1.63
N LYS A 43 2.78 -42.34 2.75
CA LYS A 43 3.88 -42.84 3.58
C LYS A 43 3.41 -44.06 4.34
N THR A 44 4.09 -45.21 4.12
CA THR A 44 3.69 -46.48 4.70
C THR A 44 4.29 -46.75 6.10
N LYS A 45 5.47 -46.20 6.42
CA LYS A 45 6.21 -46.46 7.67
C LYS A 45 6.20 -45.24 8.57
N HIS A 46 5.82 -45.42 9.82
CA HIS A 46 5.64 -44.34 10.82
C HIS A 46 6.25 -44.74 12.17
N SER A 47 6.63 -43.74 12.96
CA SER A 47 7.20 -43.89 14.31
C SER A 47 6.14 -43.96 15.42
N SER A 48 4.90 -43.59 15.13
CA SER A 48 3.80 -43.61 16.11
C SER A 48 2.45 -43.85 15.42
N VAL A 49 1.47 -44.30 16.20
CA VAL A 49 0.08 -44.45 15.74
C VAL A 49 -0.53 -43.09 15.39
N LYS A 50 -0.19 -42.04 16.09
CA LYS A 50 -0.64 -40.69 15.74
C LYS A 50 -0.23 -40.29 14.32
N ASN A 51 1.03 -40.54 13.94
CA ASN A 51 1.51 -40.22 12.60
C ASN A 51 0.80 -41.07 11.50
N ILE A 52 0.32 -42.29 11.82
CA ILE A 52 -0.53 -43.06 10.90
C ILE A 52 -1.88 -42.36 10.68
N ILE A 53 -2.51 -41.90 11.76
CA ILE A 53 -3.80 -41.18 11.67
C ILE A 53 -3.63 -39.89 10.90
N ASP A 54 -2.59 -39.11 11.20
CA ASP A 54 -2.28 -37.86 10.50
C ASP A 54 -2.03 -38.10 9.00
N GLU A 55 -1.28 -39.14 8.63
CA GLU A 55 -1.06 -39.52 7.22
C GLU A 55 -2.36 -39.99 6.53
N ASN A 56 -3.21 -40.75 7.21
CA ASN A 56 -4.51 -41.15 6.67
C ASN A 56 -5.40 -39.95 6.36
N VAL A 57 -5.43 -38.93 7.27
CA VAL A 57 -6.16 -37.69 7.05
C VAL A 57 -5.57 -36.89 5.88
N LEU A 58 -4.24 -36.83 5.77
CA LEU A 58 -3.55 -36.17 4.64
C LEU A 58 -3.87 -36.88 3.32
N PHE A 59 -3.89 -38.21 3.30
CA PHE A 59 -4.24 -39.00 2.12
C PHE A 59 -5.69 -38.75 1.69
N ALA A 60 -6.65 -38.78 2.64
CA ALA A 60 -8.05 -38.44 2.35
C ALA A 60 -8.19 -37.03 1.79
N LYS A 61 -7.44 -36.05 2.32
CA LYS A 61 -7.41 -34.69 1.80
C LYS A 61 -6.84 -34.60 0.38
N LYS A 62 -5.78 -35.37 0.06
CA LYS A 62 -5.23 -35.44 -1.30
C LYS A 62 -6.27 -36.00 -2.28
N LEU A 63 -6.99 -37.08 -1.90
CA LEU A 63 -8.07 -37.61 -2.71
C LEU A 63 -9.16 -36.60 -2.99
N THR A 64 -9.59 -35.85 -1.96
CA THR A 64 -10.59 -34.78 -2.12
C THR A 64 -10.10 -33.70 -3.07
N GLN A 65 -8.84 -33.30 -2.97
CA GLN A 65 -8.23 -32.29 -3.87
C GLN A 65 -8.16 -32.79 -5.33
N LEU A 66 -8.06 -34.12 -5.54
CA LEU A 66 -8.08 -34.74 -6.86
C LEU A 66 -9.52 -34.98 -7.39
N GLY A 67 -10.54 -34.54 -6.65
CA GLY A 67 -11.93 -34.63 -7.09
C GLY A 67 -12.70 -35.84 -6.60
N PHE A 68 -12.12 -36.68 -5.74
CA PHE A 68 -12.81 -37.85 -5.19
C PHE A 68 -13.68 -37.46 -3.99
N TYR A 69 -14.80 -36.79 -4.24
CA TYR A 69 -15.69 -36.26 -3.19
C TYR A 69 -16.63 -37.32 -2.56
N ASN A 70 -16.69 -38.53 -3.14
CA ASN A 70 -17.48 -39.65 -2.59
C ASN A 70 -16.63 -40.61 -1.76
N LEU A 71 -15.48 -40.14 -1.29
CA LEU A 71 -14.62 -40.92 -0.42
C LEU A 71 -15.38 -41.37 0.84
N GLN A 72 -15.42 -42.68 1.06
CA GLN A 72 -15.98 -43.26 2.26
C GLN A 72 -14.96 -44.21 2.89
N GLU A 73 -14.67 -44.03 4.16
CA GLU A 73 -13.91 -44.97 4.96
C GLU A 73 -14.84 -46.13 5.36
N LEU A 74 -14.59 -47.28 4.81
CA LEU A 74 -15.42 -48.47 5.03
C LEU A 74 -14.97 -49.27 6.26
N GLU A 75 -13.66 -49.30 6.52
CA GLU A 75 -13.08 -50.04 7.64
C GLU A 75 -11.82 -49.37 8.15
N ASN A 76 -11.65 -49.33 9.46
CA ASN A 76 -10.45 -48.91 10.17
C ASN A 76 -10.10 -50.01 11.17
N LYS A 77 -9.06 -50.80 10.88
CA LYS A 77 -8.73 -51.97 11.68
C LYS A 77 -7.23 -52.10 11.93
N LYS A 78 -6.89 -52.44 13.15
CA LYS A 78 -5.55 -52.87 13.50
C LYS A 78 -5.42 -54.37 13.09
N GLU A 79 -4.63 -54.68 12.04
CA GLU A 79 -4.40 -56.03 11.58
C GLU A 79 -3.52 -56.83 12.56
N ASN A 80 -2.48 -56.18 13.10
CA ASN A 80 -1.60 -56.73 14.10
C ASN A 80 -0.97 -55.60 14.91
N ASP A 81 -0.02 -55.89 15.81
CA ASP A 81 0.54 -54.88 16.70
C ASP A 81 1.27 -53.73 15.99
N SER A 82 1.62 -53.90 14.73
CA SER A 82 2.38 -52.91 13.96
C SER A 82 1.68 -52.40 12.70
N VAL A 83 0.60 -53.08 12.23
CA VAL A 83 -0.06 -52.75 10.95
C VAL A 83 -1.46 -52.24 11.16
N PHE A 84 -1.75 -51.07 10.63
CA PHE A 84 -3.07 -50.42 10.62
C PHE A 84 -3.59 -50.36 9.20
N ARG A 85 -4.77 -50.95 8.97
CA ARG A 85 -5.45 -50.95 7.69
C ARG A 85 -6.61 -49.98 7.69
N PHE A 86 -6.66 -49.14 6.65
CA PHE A 86 -7.80 -48.30 6.31
C PHE A 86 -8.34 -48.78 4.95
N LYS A 87 -9.62 -49.04 4.87
CA LYS A 87 -10.28 -49.46 3.64
C LYS A 87 -11.21 -48.36 3.16
N TYR A 88 -11.01 -47.94 1.92
CA TYR A 88 -11.79 -46.86 1.31
C TYR A 88 -12.58 -47.34 0.11
N SER A 89 -13.75 -46.71 -0.10
CA SER A 89 -14.38 -46.61 -1.41
C SER A 89 -14.16 -45.18 -1.90
N ILE A 90 -13.40 -45.02 -2.97
CA ILE A 90 -13.02 -43.68 -3.45
C ILE A 90 -13.97 -43.17 -4.54
N GLY A 91 -14.69 -44.08 -5.23
CA GLY A 91 -15.60 -43.71 -6.31
C GLY A 91 -14.90 -43.15 -7.55
N PHE A 92 -15.63 -42.35 -8.32
CA PHE A 92 -15.11 -41.70 -9.53
C PHE A 92 -14.73 -40.25 -9.23
N PRO A 93 -13.62 -39.75 -9.81
CA PRO A 93 -13.24 -38.38 -9.62
C PRO A 93 -14.17 -37.43 -10.39
N THR A 94 -14.59 -36.38 -9.75
CA THR A 94 -15.29 -35.28 -10.40
C THR A 94 -14.24 -34.35 -11.03
N LYS A 95 -14.22 -34.24 -12.34
CA LYS A 95 -13.18 -33.52 -13.08
C LYS A 95 -13.54 -32.07 -13.34
N SER A 96 -14.81 -31.76 -13.56
CA SER A 96 -15.26 -30.43 -13.94
C SER A 96 -16.57 -30.01 -13.26
N ILE A 97 -16.77 -28.71 -13.19
CA ILE A 97 -18.03 -28.10 -12.84
C ILE A 97 -18.55 -27.35 -14.06
N HIS A 98 -19.81 -27.65 -14.42
CA HIS A 98 -20.55 -26.93 -15.47
C HIS A 98 -21.45 -25.91 -14.81
N ILE A 99 -21.06 -24.64 -14.90
CA ILE A 99 -21.72 -23.52 -14.24
C ILE A 99 -22.66 -22.85 -15.24
N TYR A 100 -23.94 -22.89 -14.95
CA TYR A 100 -24.98 -22.24 -15.75
C TYR A 100 -25.23 -20.81 -15.25
N ILE A 101 -25.23 -19.88 -16.19
CA ILE A 101 -25.53 -18.46 -15.95
C ILE A 101 -27.00 -18.24 -16.27
N GLY A 102 -27.78 -17.72 -15.32
CA GLY A 102 -29.18 -17.34 -15.54
C GLY A 102 -29.33 -16.17 -16.52
N LYS A 103 -30.49 -16.06 -17.17
CA LYS A 103 -30.79 -14.98 -18.14
C LYS A 103 -30.88 -13.58 -17.53
N GLU A 104 -31.05 -13.48 -16.21
CA GLU A 104 -31.24 -12.19 -15.49
C GLU A 104 -29.90 -11.60 -14.98
N ASN A 105 -28.82 -11.83 -15.70
CA ASN A 105 -27.51 -11.36 -15.26
C ASN A 105 -27.31 -9.90 -15.67
N GLU A 106 -27.56 -8.96 -14.76
CA GLU A 106 -27.26 -7.52 -14.91
C GLU A 106 -25.76 -7.22 -15.15
N LEU A 107 -24.92 -8.26 -15.13
CA LEU A 107 -23.47 -8.19 -15.23
C LEU A 107 -22.90 -8.63 -16.56
N GLY A 108 -23.69 -8.66 -17.63
CA GLY A 108 -23.41 -9.22 -18.95
C GLY A 108 -21.95 -9.15 -19.45
N GLU A 109 -21.27 -8.01 -19.27
CA GLU A 109 -19.87 -7.83 -19.66
C GLU A 109 -18.84 -8.42 -18.69
N SER A 110 -19.25 -8.92 -17.51
CA SER A 110 -18.34 -9.39 -16.46
C SER A 110 -18.16 -10.89 -16.43
N LEU A 111 -18.99 -11.62 -17.18
CA LEU A 111 -18.99 -13.06 -17.25
C LEU A 111 -18.55 -13.52 -18.64
N PRO A 112 -17.96 -14.73 -18.78
CA PRO A 112 -17.68 -15.31 -20.09
C PRO A 112 -18.98 -15.50 -20.89
N ASP A 113 -18.92 -15.36 -22.22
CA ASP A 113 -20.06 -15.56 -23.12
C ASP A 113 -20.51 -17.03 -23.23
N GLN A 114 -19.70 -17.96 -22.71
CA GLN A 114 -20.01 -19.39 -22.72
C GLN A 114 -21.02 -19.74 -21.64
N ASN A 115 -22.07 -20.48 -22.02
CA ASN A 115 -23.06 -21.03 -21.09
C ASN A 115 -23.38 -22.49 -21.45
N PRO A 116 -22.99 -23.50 -20.64
CA PRO A 116 -22.34 -23.38 -19.34
C PRO A 116 -20.84 -23.04 -19.42
N ILE A 117 -20.34 -22.40 -18.37
CA ILE A 117 -18.91 -22.22 -18.14
C ILE A 117 -18.39 -23.54 -17.57
N ILE A 118 -17.39 -24.13 -18.24
CA ILE A 118 -16.80 -25.40 -17.81
C ILE A 118 -15.42 -25.13 -17.22
N ILE A 119 -15.25 -25.43 -15.94
CA ILE A 119 -13.98 -25.26 -15.22
C ILE A 119 -13.64 -26.54 -14.43
N SER A 120 -12.39 -26.71 -14.07
CA SER A 120 -12.01 -27.75 -13.13
C SER A 120 -12.53 -27.45 -11.72
N VAL A 121 -12.76 -28.50 -10.93
CA VAL A 121 -13.19 -28.30 -9.53
C VAL A 121 -12.18 -27.47 -8.74
N ALA A 122 -10.90 -27.68 -8.98
CA ALA A 122 -9.82 -26.94 -8.30
C ALA A 122 -9.82 -25.43 -8.63
N GLU A 123 -10.35 -25.03 -9.79
CA GLU A 123 -10.42 -23.62 -10.23
C GLU A 123 -11.70 -22.91 -9.78
N SER A 124 -12.67 -23.64 -9.22
CA SER A 124 -13.98 -23.07 -8.88
C SER A 124 -13.89 -21.90 -7.90
N GLU A 125 -13.10 -22.01 -6.85
CA GLU A 125 -12.90 -20.94 -5.87
C GLU A 125 -12.24 -19.70 -6.52
N ALA A 126 -11.20 -19.91 -7.31
CA ALA A 126 -10.52 -18.83 -8.01
C ALA A 126 -11.46 -18.12 -9.01
N PHE A 127 -12.31 -18.88 -9.69
CA PHE A 127 -13.33 -18.35 -10.61
C PHE A 127 -14.35 -17.49 -9.86
N LEU A 128 -14.96 -17.98 -8.78
CA LEU A 128 -15.93 -17.22 -7.98
C LEU A 128 -15.30 -15.95 -7.39
N ASN A 129 -14.08 -16.05 -6.86
CA ASN A 129 -13.34 -14.91 -6.34
C ASN A 129 -13.02 -13.87 -7.43
N SER A 130 -12.78 -14.31 -8.66
CA SER A 130 -12.56 -13.40 -9.79
C SER A 130 -13.80 -12.56 -10.10
N ILE A 131 -15.00 -13.15 -9.98
CA ILE A 131 -16.28 -12.45 -10.14
C ILE A 131 -16.48 -11.45 -9.00
N ILE A 132 -16.25 -11.86 -7.75
CA ILE A 132 -16.34 -10.96 -6.58
C ILE A 132 -15.42 -9.76 -6.76
N LYS A 133 -14.18 -9.95 -7.20
CA LYS A 133 -13.23 -8.87 -7.45
C LYS A 133 -13.69 -7.92 -8.56
N LYS A 134 -14.27 -8.45 -9.64
CA LYS A 134 -14.86 -7.61 -10.71
C LYS A 134 -16.04 -6.79 -10.20
N LEU A 135 -16.90 -7.37 -9.36
CA LEU A 135 -18.04 -6.70 -8.75
C LEU A 135 -17.57 -5.60 -7.78
N GLU A 136 -16.59 -5.91 -6.95
CA GLU A 136 -15.98 -4.97 -6.02
C GLU A 136 -15.42 -3.75 -6.77
N THR A 137 -14.68 -3.94 -7.87
CA THR A 137 -14.15 -2.84 -8.71
C THR A 137 -15.26 -1.96 -9.28
N LYS A 138 -16.41 -2.54 -9.59
CA LYS A 138 -17.60 -1.81 -10.08
C LYS A 138 -18.39 -1.07 -8.98
N GLY A 139 -18.00 -1.25 -7.72
CA GLY A 139 -18.60 -0.60 -6.54
C GLY A 139 -19.62 -1.45 -5.80
N TYR A 140 -19.53 -2.76 -5.90
CA TYR A 140 -20.36 -3.72 -5.15
C TYR A 140 -19.50 -4.49 -4.11
N PRO A 141 -18.97 -3.83 -3.07
CA PRO A 141 -18.02 -4.46 -2.13
C PRO A 141 -18.64 -5.51 -1.22
N LEU A 142 -19.97 -5.56 -1.14
CA LEU A 142 -20.70 -6.52 -0.30
C LEU A 142 -21.37 -7.61 -1.13
N SER A 143 -20.99 -7.75 -2.42
CA SER A 143 -21.53 -8.79 -3.29
C SER A 143 -21.21 -10.19 -2.78
N LYS A 144 -22.13 -11.10 -3.01
CA LYS A 144 -22.01 -12.53 -2.71
C LYS A 144 -22.16 -13.31 -4.00
N VAL A 145 -21.28 -14.25 -4.21
CA VAL A 145 -21.29 -15.16 -5.36
C VAL A 145 -21.28 -16.58 -4.84
N SER A 146 -22.24 -17.38 -5.26
CA SER A 146 -22.39 -18.79 -4.83
C SER A 146 -22.82 -19.67 -5.98
N LEU A 147 -22.63 -20.97 -5.82
CA LEU A 147 -23.20 -21.98 -6.67
C LEU A 147 -24.43 -22.58 -5.97
N GLU A 148 -25.56 -22.62 -6.67
CA GLU A 148 -26.80 -23.20 -6.20
C GLU A 148 -27.23 -24.35 -7.13
N ASN A 149 -28.22 -25.17 -6.68
CA ASN A 149 -28.75 -26.31 -7.42
C ASN A 149 -27.62 -27.24 -7.89
N ILE A 150 -26.74 -27.61 -6.93
CA ILE A 150 -25.58 -28.44 -7.21
C ILE A 150 -26.06 -29.89 -7.43
N GLU A 151 -25.95 -30.36 -8.66
CA GLU A 151 -26.28 -31.72 -9.05
C GLU A 151 -25.05 -32.43 -9.59
N ARG A 152 -24.91 -33.70 -9.26
CA ARG A 152 -23.79 -34.49 -9.74
C ARG A 152 -24.25 -35.39 -10.87
N GLU A 153 -23.56 -35.34 -12.00
CA GLU A 153 -23.72 -36.22 -13.13
C GLU A 153 -22.42 -36.95 -13.44
N ASN A 154 -22.37 -38.29 -13.21
CA ASN A 154 -21.20 -39.11 -13.49
C ASN A 154 -19.87 -38.53 -12.98
N ASN A 155 -19.13 -37.84 -13.86
CA ASN A 155 -17.80 -37.29 -13.59
C ASN A 155 -17.74 -35.75 -13.58
N PHE A 156 -18.88 -35.05 -13.61
CA PHE A 156 -18.95 -33.58 -13.50
C PHE A 156 -20.09 -33.15 -12.56
N ILE A 157 -20.02 -31.93 -12.12
CA ILE A 157 -21.03 -31.24 -11.31
C ILE A 157 -21.74 -30.21 -12.18
N LYS A 158 -23.06 -30.18 -12.16
CA LYS A 158 -23.87 -29.05 -12.63
C LYS A 158 -24.16 -28.10 -11.48
N ALA A 159 -24.08 -26.82 -11.72
CA ALA A 159 -24.46 -25.82 -10.73
C ALA A 159 -24.94 -24.54 -11.41
N ASN A 160 -25.82 -23.81 -10.76
CA ASN A 160 -26.27 -22.50 -11.20
C ASN A 160 -25.47 -21.41 -10.47
N LEU A 161 -24.97 -20.42 -11.22
CA LEU A 161 -24.32 -19.26 -10.64
C LEU A 161 -25.37 -18.31 -10.08
N LYS A 162 -25.29 -18.05 -8.77
CA LYS A 162 -26.10 -17.03 -8.10
C LYS A 162 -25.21 -15.86 -7.70
N ILE A 163 -25.62 -14.67 -8.07
CA ILE A 163 -24.95 -13.42 -7.76
C ILE A 163 -25.94 -12.52 -7.03
N ASP A 164 -25.58 -12.14 -5.81
CA ASP A 164 -26.25 -11.08 -5.07
C ASP A 164 -25.28 -9.88 -5.03
N THR A 165 -25.54 -8.87 -5.83
CA THR A 165 -24.67 -7.70 -5.93
C THR A 165 -24.76 -6.81 -4.70
N GLY A 166 -25.90 -6.84 -4.01
CA GLY A 166 -26.21 -5.85 -2.99
C GLY A 166 -26.31 -4.42 -3.57
N LYS A 167 -26.13 -3.42 -2.72
CA LYS A 167 -26.20 -2.01 -3.15
C LYS A 167 -24.85 -1.54 -3.69
N LYS A 168 -24.87 -0.81 -4.82
CA LYS A 168 -23.70 -0.08 -5.32
C LYS A 168 -23.29 0.99 -4.32
N ARG A 169 -22.00 1.05 -3.98
CA ARG A 169 -21.45 1.93 -2.97
C ARG A 169 -20.60 3.03 -3.57
N GLN A 170 -20.73 4.23 -3.02
CA GLN A 170 -19.92 5.40 -3.32
C GLN A 170 -19.39 5.97 -2.00
N VAL A 171 -18.27 6.66 -2.05
CA VAL A 171 -17.73 7.38 -0.88
C VAL A 171 -18.62 8.60 -0.60
N ASN A 172 -19.31 8.60 0.52
CA ASN A 172 -20.20 9.71 0.91
C ASN A 172 -19.49 10.71 1.82
N ASN A 173 -18.65 10.24 2.74
CA ASN A 173 -17.94 11.11 3.67
C ASN A 173 -16.61 10.50 4.11
N ILE A 174 -15.68 11.39 4.49
CA ILE A 174 -14.40 11.04 5.13
C ILE A 174 -14.39 11.73 6.49
N VAL A 175 -14.23 10.95 7.54
CA VAL A 175 -14.16 11.41 8.93
C VAL A 175 -12.72 11.30 9.40
N ILE A 176 -12.16 12.40 9.87
CA ILE A 176 -10.78 12.46 10.36
C ILE A 176 -10.81 12.51 11.89
N ASN A 177 -10.13 11.55 12.51
CA ASN A 177 -10.03 11.38 13.95
C ASN A 177 -8.57 11.47 14.43
N GLY A 178 -8.37 11.73 15.72
CA GLY A 178 -7.07 11.63 16.40
C GLY A 178 -6.23 12.91 16.36
N VAL A 179 -6.59 13.90 15.54
CA VAL A 179 -5.93 15.21 15.49
C VAL A 179 -6.94 16.30 15.82
N ASP A 180 -6.69 17.07 16.88
CA ASP A 180 -7.61 18.12 17.35
C ASP A 180 -7.82 19.24 16.30
N LYS A 181 -6.77 19.55 15.52
CA LYS A 181 -6.79 20.61 14.51
C LYS A 181 -6.21 20.11 13.20
N PHE A 182 -7.04 19.45 12.40
CA PHE A 182 -6.70 19.17 11.00
C PHE A 182 -7.13 20.37 10.12
N PRO A 183 -6.29 20.87 9.19
CA PRO A 183 -6.62 22.02 8.35
C PRO A 183 -7.92 21.81 7.58
N GLU A 184 -8.89 22.67 7.81
CA GLU A 184 -10.21 22.58 7.19
C GLU A 184 -10.18 22.69 5.66
N SER A 185 -9.22 23.46 5.14
CA SER A 185 -8.93 23.58 3.70
C SER A 185 -8.52 22.24 3.10
N HIS A 186 -7.65 21.48 3.76
CA HIS A 186 -7.21 20.16 3.34
C HIS A 186 -8.34 19.15 3.45
N ARG A 187 -9.11 19.17 4.56
CA ARG A 187 -10.28 18.29 4.74
C ARG A 187 -11.30 18.48 3.62
N LYS A 188 -11.66 19.71 3.28
CA LYS A 188 -12.61 20.00 2.20
C LYS A 188 -12.10 19.54 0.84
N ASN A 189 -10.83 19.76 0.54
CA ASN A 189 -10.25 19.32 -0.72
C ASN A 189 -10.08 17.80 -0.80
N LEU A 190 -9.76 17.13 0.31
CA LEU A 190 -9.76 15.67 0.38
C LEU A 190 -11.17 15.11 0.08
N ILE A 191 -12.20 15.66 0.72
CA ILE A 191 -13.61 15.29 0.44
C ILE A 191 -13.94 15.56 -1.03
N ARG A 192 -13.56 16.69 -1.59
CA ARG A 192 -13.76 17.02 -3.02
C ARG A 192 -13.18 15.95 -3.96
N LEU A 193 -12.02 15.38 -3.62
CA LEU A 193 -11.34 14.39 -4.43
C LEU A 193 -12.04 13.02 -4.42
N TYR A 194 -12.72 12.68 -3.34
CA TYR A 194 -13.24 11.32 -3.11
C TYR A 194 -14.76 11.22 -3.04
N LYS A 195 -15.48 12.29 -2.69
CA LYS A 195 -16.95 12.27 -2.60
C LYS A 195 -17.59 11.84 -3.92
N ASN A 196 -18.55 10.95 -3.84
CA ASN A 196 -19.30 10.36 -4.95
C ASN A 196 -18.45 9.46 -5.89
N LYS A 197 -17.17 9.22 -5.60
CA LYS A 197 -16.42 8.18 -6.31
C LYS A 197 -16.93 6.80 -5.91
N VAL A 198 -16.87 5.89 -6.86
CA VAL A 198 -17.17 4.48 -6.62
C VAL A 198 -16.31 3.99 -5.48
N PHE A 199 -16.93 3.38 -4.47
CA PHE A 199 -16.20 2.77 -3.39
C PHE A 199 -15.72 1.37 -3.80
N ASN A 200 -14.43 1.20 -3.77
CA ASN A 200 -13.73 -0.07 -3.96
C ASN A 200 -12.38 -0.03 -3.21
N GLN A 201 -11.72 -1.17 -3.14
CA GLN A 201 -10.42 -1.29 -2.45
C GLN A 201 -9.37 -0.35 -3.02
N GLN A 202 -9.33 -0.17 -4.34
CA GLN A 202 -8.40 0.75 -5.00
C GLN A 202 -8.64 2.22 -4.59
N THR A 203 -9.91 2.62 -4.45
CA THR A 203 -10.26 3.97 -3.99
C THR A 203 -9.84 4.18 -2.53
N LEU A 204 -10.00 3.16 -1.68
CA LEU A 204 -9.57 3.19 -0.28
C LEU A 204 -8.05 3.27 -0.16
N GLU A 205 -7.33 2.44 -0.90
CA GLU A 205 -5.87 2.44 -0.96
C GLU A 205 -5.31 3.77 -1.47
N LYS A 206 -5.93 4.33 -2.52
CA LYS A 206 -5.56 5.64 -3.02
C LYS A 206 -5.77 6.74 -1.98
N LEU A 207 -6.89 6.71 -1.25
CA LEU A 207 -7.15 7.65 -0.15
C LEU A 207 -6.08 7.52 0.95
N HIS A 208 -5.77 6.29 1.37
CA HIS A 208 -4.71 6.01 2.31
C HIS A 208 -3.39 6.62 1.86
N ASN A 209 -2.97 6.34 0.64
CA ASN A 209 -1.71 6.84 0.07
C ASN A 209 -1.71 8.37 -0.11
N ASP A 210 -2.84 8.99 -0.44
CA ASP A 210 -2.92 10.45 -0.59
C ASP A 210 -2.81 11.17 0.76
N ILE A 211 -3.30 10.57 1.84
CA ILE A 211 -3.18 11.11 3.20
C ILE A 211 -1.74 11.01 3.71
N GLU A 212 -1.04 9.91 3.41
CA GLU A 212 0.37 9.73 3.78
C GLU A 212 1.30 10.80 3.18
N LYS A 213 0.87 11.49 2.11
CA LYS A 213 1.62 12.59 1.52
C LYS A 213 1.57 13.88 2.34
N TYR A 214 0.64 14.02 3.29
CA TYR A 214 0.57 15.18 4.18
C TYR A 214 1.66 15.08 5.25
N ARG A 215 2.71 15.88 5.12
CA ARG A 215 3.91 15.80 5.97
C ARG A 215 3.66 16.18 7.43
N PHE A 216 2.60 16.91 7.72
CA PHE A 216 2.25 17.39 9.07
C PHE A 216 1.40 16.43 9.89
N VAL A 217 0.98 15.30 9.31
CA VAL A 217 0.24 14.22 9.98
C VAL A 217 0.79 12.86 9.57
N LYS A 218 0.52 11.87 10.41
CA LYS A 218 0.83 10.45 10.18
C LYS A 218 -0.40 9.62 10.49
N GLN A 219 -0.67 8.61 9.67
CA GLN A 219 -1.74 7.66 9.94
C GLN A 219 -1.32 6.68 11.04
N THR A 220 -2.18 6.49 12.04
CA THR A 220 -1.94 5.55 13.15
C THR A 220 -2.41 4.14 12.82
N LYS A 221 -3.35 4.01 11.89
CA LYS A 221 -3.84 2.73 11.35
C LYS A 221 -4.44 2.92 9.97
N TYR A 222 -4.63 1.82 9.26
CA TYR A 222 -5.31 1.82 7.96
C TYR A 222 -6.76 2.32 8.10
N PRO A 223 -7.30 3.05 7.09
CA PRO A 223 -8.66 3.59 7.16
C PRO A 223 -9.73 2.51 7.38
N GLU A 224 -10.69 2.79 8.24
CA GLU A 224 -11.83 1.93 8.53
C GLU A 224 -13.07 2.38 7.74
N ILE A 225 -13.95 1.43 7.44
CA ILE A 225 -15.13 1.67 6.62
C ILE A 225 -16.37 1.38 7.44
N LEU A 226 -17.32 2.29 7.39
CA LEU A 226 -18.67 2.07 7.90
C LEU A 226 -19.68 2.12 6.76
N PHE A 227 -20.28 0.97 6.46
CA PHE A 227 -21.45 0.88 5.60
C PHE A 227 -22.72 1.04 6.44
N THR A 228 -23.46 2.09 6.18
CA THR A 228 -24.84 2.22 6.66
C THR A 228 -25.81 1.82 5.56
N GLN A 229 -27.12 1.88 5.82
CA GLN A 229 -28.13 1.54 4.82
C GLN A 229 -27.92 2.28 3.50
N ASP A 230 -27.61 3.59 3.54
CA ASP A 230 -27.56 4.45 2.35
C ASP A 230 -26.24 5.23 2.21
N SER A 231 -25.26 5.01 3.08
CA SER A 231 -24.00 5.73 2.99
C SER A 231 -22.78 4.87 3.29
N THR A 232 -21.66 5.27 2.72
CA THR A 232 -20.33 4.73 3.01
C THR A 232 -19.47 5.84 3.59
N LYS A 233 -19.04 5.67 4.84
CA LYS A 233 -18.14 6.60 5.55
C LYS A 233 -16.80 5.94 5.73
N ILE A 234 -15.73 6.68 5.44
CA ILE A 234 -14.35 6.24 5.65
C ILE A 234 -13.80 7.01 6.85
N TYR A 235 -13.34 6.29 7.86
CA TYR A 235 -12.71 6.83 9.06
C TYR A 235 -11.21 6.76 8.94
N VAL A 236 -10.56 7.90 9.02
CA VAL A 236 -9.11 8.04 8.99
C VAL A 236 -8.63 8.45 10.38
N TYR A 237 -7.58 7.83 10.86
CA TYR A 237 -7.02 8.07 12.18
C TYR A 237 -5.62 8.64 12.05
N LEU A 238 -5.44 9.86 12.52
CA LEU A 238 -4.22 10.63 12.33
C LEU A 238 -3.61 11.05 13.68
N GLU A 239 -2.31 11.19 13.69
CA GLU A 239 -1.57 11.89 14.74
C GLU A 239 -0.71 12.99 14.12
N LYS A 240 -0.29 13.97 14.91
CA LYS A 240 0.58 15.05 14.46
C LYS A 240 1.97 14.49 14.16
N ALA A 241 2.48 14.75 12.96
CA ALA A 241 3.85 14.40 12.60
C ALA A 241 4.85 15.50 13.01
N LYS A 242 6.08 15.09 13.31
CA LYS A 242 7.21 16.01 13.53
C LYS A 242 7.77 16.42 12.16
N ALA A 243 7.15 17.42 11.54
CA ALA A 243 7.48 17.85 10.18
C ALA A 243 8.29 19.14 10.13
N ASN A 244 8.53 19.78 11.26
CA ASN A 244 9.35 20.98 11.36
C ASN A 244 10.80 20.60 11.55
N THR A 245 11.70 21.24 10.81
CA THR A 245 13.13 21.01 10.89
C THR A 245 13.84 22.33 11.14
N PHE A 246 14.84 22.28 11.96
CA PHE A 246 15.80 23.35 12.18
C PHE A 246 17.20 22.76 12.17
N ASP A 247 18.05 23.33 11.34
CA ASP A 247 19.47 23.02 11.31
C ASP A 247 20.26 24.33 11.16
N GLY A 248 21.41 24.42 11.78
CA GLY A 248 22.24 25.60 11.64
C GLY A 248 23.14 25.88 12.82
N TYR A 249 24.04 26.79 12.57
CA TYR A 249 24.88 27.43 13.57
C TYR A 249 25.14 28.87 13.21
N ILE A 250 25.36 29.72 14.19
CA ILE A 250 25.75 31.14 14.04
C ILE A 250 27.00 31.38 14.85
N GLY A 251 28.05 31.77 14.17
CA GLY A 251 29.29 32.30 14.75
C GLY A 251 29.35 33.80 14.57
N PHE A 252 30.23 34.47 15.30
CA PHE A 252 30.54 35.87 15.13
C PHE A 252 32.05 36.07 15.21
N THR A 253 32.54 37.03 14.44
CA THR A 253 33.94 37.47 14.45
C THR A 253 33.95 38.97 14.18
N ASN A 254 35.10 39.65 14.33
CA ASN A 254 35.27 41.03 13.89
C ASN A 254 35.86 41.04 12.48
N ASP A 255 35.40 41.97 11.67
CA ASP A 255 36.02 42.27 10.36
C ASP A 255 37.30 43.10 10.55
N GLU A 256 37.95 43.48 9.47
CA GLU A 256 39.18 44.32 9.47
C GLU A 256 38.97 45.71 10.05
N GLN A 257 37.73 46.15 10.28
CA GLN A 257 37.31 47.44 10.82
C GLN A 257 36.75 47.32 12.26
N ASP A 258 37.02 46.18 12.95
CA ASP A 258 36.51 45.83 14.29
C ASP A 258 34.96 45.80 14.39
N LYS A 259 34.24 45.66 13.29
CA LYS A 259 32.78 45.46 13.29
C LYS A 259 32.44 44.00 13.45
N VAL A 260 31.46 43.71 14.28
CA VAL A 260 30.95 42.34 14.46
C VAL A 260 30.27 41.87 13.18
N VAL A 261 30.75 40.76 12.63
CA VAL A 261 30.15 40.09 11.46
C VAL A 261 29.72 38.69 11.87
N PHE A 262 28.58 38.26 11.31
CA PHE A 262 28.00 36.93 11.57
C PHE A 262 28.34 35.96 10.45
N SER A 263 28.81 34.76 10.82
CA SER A 263 29.07 33.66 9.90
C SER A 263 28.26 32.43 10.31
N GLY A 264 27.97 31.56 9.35
CA GLY A 264 27.22 30.35 9.60
C GLY A 264 26.03 30.18 8.66
N TYR A 265 25.11 29.31 9.07
CA TYR A 265 23.85 29.13 8.33
C TYR A 265 22.71 28.79 9.28
N VAL A 266 21.50 29.04 8.81
CA VAL A 266 20.23 28.63 9.41
C VAL A 266 19.37 28.04 8.30
N ASP A 267 18.89 26.82 8.49
CA ASP A 267 17.90 26.15 7.64
C ASP A 267 16.67 25.80 8.49
N LEU A 268 15.55 26.44 8.21
CA LEU A 268 14.31 26.31 8.95
C LEU A 268 13.18 25.91 7.99
N ILE A 269 12.52 24.80 8.26
CA ILE A 269 11.30 24.40 7.56
C ILE A 269 10.19 24.20 8.58
N LEU A 270 9.09 24.91 8.39
CA LEU A 270 7.90 24.85 9.22
C LEU A 270 6.72 24.37 8.38
N ASN A 271 6.03 23.35 8.86
CA ASN A 271 4.86 22.78 8.21
C ASN A 271 3.64 22.87 9.12
N ASN A 272 2.56 23.43 8.63
CA ASN A 272 1.27 23.53 9.32
C ASN A 272 1.34 24.18 10.72
N VAL A 273 2.16 25.18 10.90
CA VAL A 273 2.29 25.92 12.17
C VAL A 273 1.06 26.80 12.40
N LEU A 274 0.50 27.36 11.31
CA LEU A 274 -0.70 28.20 11.32
C LEU A 274 -2.01 27.38 11.18
N ASN A 275 -1.93 26.06 11.16
CA ASN A 275 -3.05 25.14 10.95
C ASN A 275 -3.82 25.35 9.63
N SER A 276 -3.14 25.82 8.58
CA SER A 276 -3.67 25.96 7.21
C SER A 276 -3.07 24.97 6.24
N GLY A 277 -2.14 24.10 6.71
CA GLY A 277 -1.39 23.14 5.89
C GLY A 277 -0.28 23.79 5.07
N GLU A 278 0.15 24.96 5.49
CA GLU A 278 1.21 25.76 4.85
C GLU A 278 2.59 25.13 5.08
N LYS A 279 3.51 25.45 4.17
CA LYS A 279 4.95 25.22 4.31
C LYS A 279 5.68 26.58 4.25
N LEU A 280 6.42 26.89 5.31
CA LEU A 280 7.32 28.03 5.35
C LEU A 280 8.76 27.51 5.38
N SER A 281 9.64 28.15 4.63
CA SER A 281 11.07 27.82 4.62
C SER A 281 11.90 29.09 4.70
N LEU A 282 12.96 29.02 5.49
CA LEU A 282 13.95 30.08 5.60
C LEU A 282 15.33 29.42 5.56
N PHE A 283 16.14 29.84 4.61
CA PHE A 283 17.54 29.51 4.54
C PHE A 283 18.38 30.77 4.53
N TRP A 284 19.27 30.92 5.51
CA TRP A 284 20.25 31.96 5.59
C TRP A 284 21.64 31.36 5.69
N LYS A 285 22.59 31.93 4.96
CA LYS A 285 24.00 31.55 5.03
C LYS A 285 24.87 32.79 4.88
N SER A 286 25.94 32.92 5.67
CA SER A 286 26.97 33.94 5.57
C SER A 286 28.34 33.35 5.88
N ASP A 287 29.34 33.70 5.11
CA ASP A 287 30.75 33.39 5.37
C ASP A 287 31.40 34.31 6.42
N GLY A 288 30.70 35.37 6.79
CA GLY A 288 31.19 36.36 7.74
C GLY A 288 31.95 37.53 7.08
N GLN A 289 32.21 37.45 5.78
CA GLN A 289 32.95 38.47 5.03
C GLN A 289 32.16 38.97 3.82
N GLU A 290 32.12 38.17 2.78
CA GLU A 290 31.73 38.67 1.47
C GLU A 290 30.39 38.06 0.97
N GLN A 291 30.14 36.78 1.25
CA GLN A 291 28.99 36.13 0.69
C GLN A 291 27.84 35.98 1.68
N ARG A 292 26.64 36.36 1.26
CA ARG A 292 25.40 36.17 2.01
C ARG A 292 24.30 35.65 1.09
N THR A 293 23.64 34.61 1.57
CA THR A 293 22.47 34.04 0.90
C THR A 293 21.27 34.11 1.85
N PHE A 294 20.14 34.57 1.36
CA PHE A 294 18.89 34.58 2.09
C PHE A 294 17.77 34.07 1.16
N ASN A 295 17.13 32.93 1.54
CA ASN A 295 16.02 32.40 0.81
C ASN A 295 14.82 32.27 1.74
N LEU A 296 13.71 32.85 1.34
CA LEU A 296 12.42 32.74 2.03
C LEU A 296 11.41 32.11 1.08
N GLY A 297 10.72 31.07 1.56
CA GLY A 297 9.66 30.39 0.81
C GLY A 297 8.38 30.32 1.65
N ALA A 298 7.25 30.56 1.03
CA ALA A 298 5.94 30.36 1.61
C ALA A 298 5.03 29.66 0.60
N GLU A 299 4.43 28.55 1.00
CA GLU A 299 3.44 27.82 0.21
C GLU A 299 2.20 27.60 1.06
N ILE A 300 1.07 28.09 0.57
CA ILE A 300 -0.24 27.96 1.23
C ILE A 300 -1.18 27.28 0.25
N PRO A 301 -1.35 25.96 0.37
CA PRO A 301 -2.29 25.23 -0.46
C PRO A 301 -3.73 25.48 -0.03
N TYR A 302 -4.66 25.35 -0.96
CA TYR A 302 -6.11 25.35 -0.70
C TYR A 302 -6.65 26.62 -0.02
N ILE A 303 -6.17 27.80 -0.44
CA ILE A 303 -6.67 29.10 0.04
C ILE A 303 -8.19 29.17 -0.12
N PHE A 304 -8.87 29.80 0.84
CA PHE A 304 -10.34 29.90 0.89
C PHE A 304 -11.07 28.55 0.80
N LYS A 305 -10.40 27.44 1.20
CA LYS A 305 -10.92 26.07 1.12
C LYS A 305 -11.22 25.60 -0.31
N SER A 306 -10.64 26.29 -1.29
CA SER A 306 -10.73 26.05 -2.73
C SER A 306 -9.56 25.15 -3.20
N PRO A 307 -9.54 24.67 -4.46
CA PRO A 307 -8.37 23.97 -5.01
C PRO A 307 -7.21 24.89 -5.37
N PHE A 308 -7.31 26.18 -5.13
CA PHE A 308 -6.24 27.14 -5.38
C PHE A 308 -5.29 27.29 -4.21
N GLY A 309 -4.02 27.60 -4.50
CA GLY A 309 -3.01 27.91 -3.49
C GLY A 309 -2.02 28.95 -3.99
N ILE A 310 -1.24 29.50 -3.07
CA ILE A 310 -0.23 30.51 -3.35
C ILE A 310 1.14 29.96 -2.96
N LYS A 311 2.14 30.23 -3.82
CA LYS A 311 3.56 29.95 -3.56
C LYS A 311 4.35 31.22 -3.81
N ALA A 312 5.01 31.71 -2.78
CA ALA A 312 5.88 32.90 -2.84
C ALA A 312 7.31 32.51 -2.49
N ASN A 313 8.27 33.06 -3.21
CA ASN A 313 9.69 32.85 -2.97
C ASN A 313 10.43 34.14 -3.11
N LEU A 314 11.37 34.38 -2.19
CA LEU A 314 12.36 35.48 -2.24
C LEU A 314 13.73 34.87 -2.07
N ASN A 315 14.62 35.11 -3.02
CA ASN A 315 16.01 34.70 -2.97
C ASN A 315 16.89 35.93 -3.10
N ILE A 316 17.76 36.14 -2.15
CA ILE A 316 18.73 37.24 -2.16
C ILE A 316 20.11 36.60 -2.05
N PHE A 317 20.96 36.89 -3.02
CA PHE A 317 22.36 36.55 -3.00
C PHE A 317 23.18 37.81 -3.10
N LYS A 318 24.06 38.03 -2.13
CA LYS A 318 24.99 39.13 -2.11
C LYS A 318 26.41 38.56 -2.09
N GLN A 319 27.26 39.06 -2.97
CA GLN A 319 28.67 38.72 -2.99
C GLN A 319 29.47 40.02 -2.75
N ASP A 320 30.19 40.02 -1.66
CA ASP A 320 30.96 41.16 -1.17
C ASP A 320 30.16 42.49 -1.19
N SER A 321 30.88 43.59 -1.42
CA SER A 321 30.25 44.90 -1.66
C SER A 321 30.02 45.16 -3.16
N THR A 322 30.28 44.18 -4.05
CA THR A 322 30.23 44.45 -5.50
C THR A 322 28.86 44.25 -6.10
N PHE A 323 28.19 43.11 -5.84
CA PHE A 323 26.87 42.90 -6.44
C PHE A 323 25.86 42.17 -5.55
N GLN A 324 24.60 42.45 -5.81
CA GLN A 324 23.47 41.77 -5.21
C GLN A 324 22.52 41.26 -6.30
N ASN A 325 22.06 40.03 -6.17
CA ASN A 325 21.03 39.46 -7.01
C ASN A 325 19.80 39.12 -6.16
N THR A 326 18.66 39.70 -6.54
CA THR A 326 17.36 39.47 -5.87
C THR A 326 16.39 38.83 -6.85
N ARG A 327 15.85 37.71 -6.48
CA ARG A 327 14.80 37.03 -7.25
C ARG A 327 13.55 36.89 -6.39
N THR A 328 12.45 37.48 -6.87
CA THR A 328 11.13 37.36 -6.27
C THR A 328 10.20 36.60 -7.20
N ALA A 329 9.42 35.65 -6.69
CA ALA A 329 8.43 34.96 -7.46
C ALA A 329 7.13 34.78 -6.65
N LEU A 330 6.00 35.03 -7.30
CA LEU A 330 4.67 34.84 -6.77
C LEU A 330 3.87 33.99 -7.75
N ASN A 331 3.33 32.85 -7.32
CA ASN A 331 2.59 31.90 -8.14
C ASN A 331 1.22 31.62 -7.53
N LEU A 332 0.19 31.62 -8.37
CA LEU A 332 -1.13 31.11 -8.06
C LEU A 332 -1.27 29.71 -8.68
N GLY A 333 -1.47 28.71 -7.86
CA GLY A 333 -1.54 27.31 -8.27
C GLY A 333 -2.95 26.75 -8.19
N TYR A 334 -3.31 25.88 -9.13
CA TYR A 334 -4.47 24.99 -9.05
C TYR A 334 -3.98 23.58 -8.67
N TYR A 335 -4.43 23.07 -7.54
CA TYR A 335 -4.07 21.78 -6.98
C TYR A 335 -5.05 20.70 -7.45
N PHE A 336 -4.66 19.90 -8.43
CA PHE A 336 -5.40 18.69 -8.81
C PHE A 336 -5.52 17.72 -7.64
N ASN A 337 -4.43 17.57 -6.90
CA ASN A 337 -4.31 16.91 -5.61
C ASN A 337 -3.14 17.57 -4.83
N TYR A 338 -2.79 17.07 -3.66
CA TYR A 338 -1.75 17.67 -2.82
C TYR A 338 -0.36 17.71 -3.48
N THR A 339 -0.06 16.75 -4.35
CA THR A 339 1.27 16.59 -4.97
C THR A 339 1.34 17.01 -6.43
N THR A 340 0.21 17.32 -7.05
CA THR A 340 0.13 17.66 -8.47
C THR A 340 -0.58 18.99 -8.66
N ARG A 341 0.10 19.95 -9.28
CA ARG A 341 -0.42 21.30 -9.45
C ARG A 341 0.03 21.94 -10.75
N ALA A 342 -0.81 22.78 -11.32
CA ALA A 342 -0.44 23.74 -12.35
C ALA A 342 -0.47 25.14 -11.76
N TYR A 343 0.36 26.05 -12.25
CA TYR A 343 0.42 27.40 -11.73
C TYR A 343 0.66 28.44 -12.82
N VAL A 344 0.24 29.65 -12.53
CA VAL A 344 0.60 30.88 -13.24
C VAL A 344 1.24 31.83 -12.24
N GLY A 345 2.21 32.60 -12.68
CA GLY A 345 2.95 33.45 -11.74
C GLY A 345 3.66 34.61 -12.39
N TYR A 346 4.22 35.39 -11.52
CA TYR A 346 5.10 36.52 -11.84
C TYR A 346 6.44 36.31 -11.16
N GLN A 347 7.53 36.60 -11.87
CA GLN A 347 8.89 36.52 -11.36
C GLN A 347 9.65 37.81 -11.75
N SER A 348 10.29 38.44 -10.79
CA SER A 348 11.28 39.50 -11.01
C SER A 348 12.66 39.01 -10.61
N ASN A 349 13.66 39.33 -11.39
CA ASN A 349 15.07 39.17 -11.07
C ASN A 349 15.73 40.56 -11.23
N GLU A 350 16.39 41.01 -10.18
CA GLU A 350 17.11 42.25 -10.12
C GLU A 350 18.56 41.95 -9.78
N SER A 351 19.49 42.51 -10.54
CA SER A 351 20.91 42.42 -10.25
C SER A 351 21.47 43.84 -10.25
N SER A 352 22.11 44.22 -9.16
CA SER A 352 22.68 45.56 -8.99
C SER A 352 24.14 45.50 -8.59
N ASP A 353 24.96 46.37 -9.22
CA ASP A 353 26.30 46.66 -8.78
C ASP A 353 26.23 47.66 -7.61
N ILE A 354 26.74 47.27 -6.44
CA ILE A 354 26.62 48.08 -5.21
C ILE A 354 27.66 49.17 -5.13
N GLN A 355 28.82 49.02 -5.79
CA GLN A 355 29.94 49.95 -5.60
C GLN A 355 30.22 50.89 -6.77
N ASN A 356 29.66 50.66 -7.97
CA ASN A 356 30.02 51.40 -9.19
C ASN A 356 31.55 51.48 -9.44
N ALA A 357 32.31 50.54 -8.85
CA ALA A 357 33.77 50.61 -8.80
C ALA A 357 34.45 49.71 -9.85
N ASN A 358 33.68 48.96 -10.62
CA ASN A 358 34.23 48.01 -11.58
C ASN A 358 34.64 48.71 -12.88
N THR A 359 35.89 48.53 -13.29
CA THR A 359 36.42 48.90 -14.61
C THR A 359 35.79 48.14 -15.78
N ILE A 360 35.05 47.09 -15.48
CA ILE A 360 34.16 46.36 -16.40
C ILE A 360 32.74 46.75 -16.09
N PRO A 361 31.95 47.33 -17.02
CA PRO A 361 30.60 47.74 -16.76
C PRO A 361 29.71 46.53 -16.51
N LEU A 362 29.61 46.07 -15.26
CA LEU A 362 28.52 45.23 -14.79
C LEU A 362 27.29 46.13 -14.77
N SER A 363 26.48 46.06 -15.83
CA SER A 363 25.27 46.87 -15.87
C SER A 363 24.21 46.26 -14.96
N ASP A 364 23.62 47.10 -14.14
CA ASP A 364 22.38 46.78 -13.46
C ASP A 364 21.35 46.26 -14.46
N PHE A 365 20.68 45.21 -14.10
CA PHE A 365 19.57 44.70 -14.92
C PHE A 365 18.38 44.32 -14.07
N GLU A 366 17.23 44.58 -14.64
CA GLU A 366 15.96 44.08 -14.14
C GLU A 366 15.31 43.21 -15.23
N SER A 367 14.81 42.08 -14.84
CA SER A 367 14.02 41.22 -15.75
C SER A 367 12.75 40.73 -15.08
N THR A 368 11.67 40.83 -15.80
CA THR A 368 10.35 40.43 -15.31
C THR A 368 9.73 39.38 -16.23
N PHE A 369 9.12 38.38 -15.65
CA PHE A 369 8.54 37.26 -16.40
C PHE A 369 7.14 36.93 -15.87
N TYR A 370 6.21 36.73 -16.77
CA TYR A 370 5.00 35.98 -16.51
C TYR A 370 5.29 34.49 -16.75
N THR A 371 4.96 33.67 -15.78
CA THR A 371 5.35 32.27 -15.79
C THR A 371 4.12 31.38 -15.73
N THR A 372 4.21 30.21 -16.38
CA THR A 372 3.25 29.12 -16.20
C THR A 372 4.01 27.82 -16.04
N GLY A 373 3.45 26.87 -15.33
CA GLY A 373 4.13 25.61 -15.11
C GLY A 373 3.26 24.53 -14.53
N PHE A 374 3.84 23.35 -14.50
CA PHE A 374 3.27 22.15 -13.90
C PHE A 374 4.30 21.53 -12.95
N GLU A 375 3.85 21.14 -11.79
CA GLU A 375 4.70 20.54 -10.76
C GLU A 375 4.06 19.24 -10.26
N TYR A 376 4.88 18.21 -10.17
CA TYR A 376 4.54 16.92 -9.58
C TYR A 376 5.61 16.53 -8.56
N THR A 377 5.19 16.20 -7.34
CA THR A 377 6.09 15.72 -6.29
C THR A 377 5.59 14.39 -5.75
N ASN A 378 6.47 13.42 -5.60
CA ASN A 378 6.17 12.16 -4.94
C ASN A 378 7.05 11.99 -3.69
N PHE A 379 6.44 11.59 -2.59
CA PHE A 379 7.11 11.44 -1.30
C PHE A 379 7.27 9.97 -0.93
N LYS A 380 8.37 9.64 -0.26
CA LYS A 380 8.56 8.39 0.46
C LYS A 380 7.93 8.52 1.85
N ILE A 381 7.13 7.54 2.22
CA ILE A 381 6.38 7.54 3.47
C ILE A 381 7.32 7.31 4.67
N ASP A 382 8.31 6.43 4.51
CA ASP A 382 9.14 5.93 5.61
C ASP A 382 10.57 6.53 5.65
N ASP A 383 10.89 7.51 4.80
CA ASP A 383 12.22 8.10 4.71
C ASP A 383 12.23 9.53 5.27
N PHE A 384 12.73 9.67 6.50
CA PHE A 384 12.87 10.97 7.14
C PHE A 384 14.02 11.83 6.60
N LEU A 385 15.07 11.18 6.10
CA LEU A 385 16.26 11.88 5.60
C LEU A 385 16.06 12.36 4.17
N PHE A 386 15.45 11.53 3.33
CA PHE A 386 15.17 11.82 1.93
C PHE A 386 13.70 11.61 1.59
N PRO A 387 12.82 12.46 2.15
CA PRO A 387 11.37 12.26 2.02
C PRO A 387 10.84 12.46 0.61
N GLU A 388 11.54 13.24 -0.22
CA GLU A 388 11.16 13.47 -1.61
C GLU A 388 11.78 12.41 -2.52
N LYS A 389 10.93 11.57 -3.10
CA LYS A 389 11.34 10.50 -4.02
C LYS A 389 11.52 11.00 -5.44
N THR A 390 10.62 11.85 -5.89
CA THR A 390 10.60 12.37 -7.25
C THR A 390 10.02 13.77 -7.22
N HIS A 391 10.73 14.70 -7.86
CA HIS A 391 10.22 16.03 -8.16
C HIS A 391 10.35 16.26 -9.66
N PHE A 392 9.26 16.68 -10.28
CA PHE A 392 9.20 17.04 -11.69
C PHE A 392 8.53 18.40 -11.82
N GLU A 393 9.24 19.35 -12.40
CA GLU A 393 8.74 20.70 -12.69
C GLU A 393 9.05 21.07 -14.14
N ILE A 394 8.02 21.54 -14.84
CA ILE A 394 8.16 22.23 -16.12
C ILE A 394 7.66 23.66 -15.94
N LYS A 395 8.49 24.61 -16.32
CA LYS A 395 8.18 26.03 -16.20
C LYS A 395 8.51 26.76 -17.49
N PHE A 396 7.56 27.52 -17.98
CA PHE A 396 7.72 28.44 -19.11
C PHE A 396 7.55 29.87 -18.62
N GLY A 397 8.30 30.79 -19.20
CA GLY A 397 8.21 32.20 -18.87
C GLY A 397 8.37 33.06 -20.13
N THR A 398 7.59 34.14 -20.20
CA THR A 398 7.75 35.21 -21.17
C THR A 398 7.88 36.50 -20.43
N GLY A 399 8.77 37.39 -20.89
CA GLY A 399 9.09 38.60 -20.11
C GLY A 399 9.93 39.61 -20.85
N LYS A 400 10.40 40.55 -20.09
CA LYS A 400 11.26 41.67 -20.54
C LYS A 400 12.51 41.70 -19.66
N ARG A 401 13.58 42.17 -20.25
CA ARG A 401 14.86 42.49 -19.60
C ARG A 401 15.22 43.97 -19.88
#